data_20f55a44ec568817ae6904c39375014b
#
_entry.id   20f55a44ec568817ae6904c39375014b
#
_cell.length_a   1.000
_cell.length_b   1.000
_cell.length_c   1.000
_cell.angle_alpha   90.00
_cell.angle_beta   90.00
_cell.angle_gamma   90.00
#
_symmetry.space_group_name_H-M   'P 1'
#
loop_
_entity.id
_entity.type
_entity.pdbx_description
1 polymer ?
#
loop_
_entity_poly.entity_id
_entity_poly.type
_entity_poly.pdbx_seq_one_letter_code
_entity_poly.pdbx_strand_id
1 'polypeptide(L)'
;MVFCFFGHIEEILTISAAQCRGTVLAVMRNDGCHRFSAAQGAVRHGGYPRGAAELTARGIPFHAVERELPMGQPFRTIDDARRFFQLYRRPDDTTPVTDDFLRQRLTATGREDFPLYLPQNRRFGLLRWETCEIPNQR
;
A
#
# COMPACT_ATOMS: atom_id res chain seq x y z
N MET A 1 11.85 -3.94 -15.99
CA MET A 1 10.40 -4.18 -15.78
C MET A 1 9.97 -3.51 -14.49
N VAL A 2 8.75 -2.97 -14.42
CA VAL A 2 8.25 -2.31 -13.22
C VAL A 2 6.94 -2.96 -12.79
N PHE A 3 6.85 -3.34 -11.51
CA PHE A 3 5.64 -3.80 -10.86
C PHE A 3 5.21 -2.76 -9.82
N CYS A 4 4.01 -2.25 -9.94
CA CYS A 4 3.49 -1.22 -9.04
C CYS A 4 2.26 -1.75 -8.31
N PHE A 5 2.41 -2.07 -7.02
CA PHE A 5 1.37 -2.65 -6.16
C PHE A 5 0.72 -3.92 -6.72
N PHE A 6 1.49 -4.68 -7.48
CA PHE A 6 1.06 -5.90 -8.14
C PHE A 6 1.51 -7.13 -7.36
N GLY A 7 0.62 -8.10 -7.20
CA GLY A 7 0.88 -9.46 -6.80
C GLY A 7 1.71 -9.68 -5.52
N HIS A 8 2.10 -10.90 -5.35
CA HIS A 8 3.07 -11.33 -4.33
C HIS A 8 4.47 -11.42 -4.94
N ILE A 9 5.50 -11.34 -4.09
CA ILE A 9 6.90 -11.35 -4.56
C ILE A 9 7.24 -12.61 -5.36
N GLU A 10 6.67 -13.74 -5.01
CA GLU A 10 6.89 -15.01 -5.70
C GLU A 10 6.40 -14.96 -7.15
N GLU A 11 5.23 -14.34 -7.36
CA GLU A 11 4.66 -14.13 -8.69
C GLU A 11 5.50 -13.14 -9.50
N ILE A 12 5.91 -12.03 -8.87
CA ILE A 12 6.80 -11.04 -9.49
C ILE A 12 8.12 -11.69 -9.94
N LEU A 13 8.72 -12.52 -9.11
CA LEU A 13 9.95 -13.25 -9.44
C LEU A 13 9.75 -14.20 -10.62
N THR A 14 8.66 -14.95 -10.63
CA THR A 14 8.33 -15.87 -11.71
C THR A 14 8.15 -15.13 -13.05
N ILE A 15 7.38 -14.06 -13.05
CA ILE A 15 7.12 -13.26 -14.25
C ILE A 15 8.40 -12.57 -14.73
N SER A 16 9.16 -11.97 -13.82
CA SER A 16 10.38 -11.27 -14.17
C SER A 16 11.47 -12.21 -14.71
N ALA A 17 11.62 -13.39 -14.13
CA ALA A 17 12.56 -14.41 -14.63
C ALA A 17 12.21 -14.87 -16.06
N ALA A 18 10.91 -14.97 -16.37
CA ALA A 18 10.45 -15.42 -17.68
C ALA A 18 10.47 -14.32 -18.76
N GLN A 19 10.21 -13.07 -18.38
CA GLN A 19 9.88 -12.01 -19.35
C GLN A 19 10.81 -10.79 -19.29
N CYS A 20 11.68 -10.66 -18.31
CA CYS A 20 12.58 -9.52 -18.15
C CYS A 20 14.03 -9.93 -18.38
N ARG A 21 14.79 -9.08 -19.09
CA ARG A 21 16.24 -9.21 -19.25
C ARG A 21 16.89 -7.93 -18.74
N GLY A 22 17.15 -7.85 -17.44
CA GLY A 22 17.77 -6.69 -16.82
C GLY A 22 17.09 -6.31 -15.51
N THR A 23 16.98 -5.03 -15.24
CA THR A 23 16.51 -4.51 -13.96
C THR A 23 15.01 -4.70 -13.76
N VAL A 24 14.64 -5.17 -12.59
CA VAL A 24 13.29 -5.21 -12.06
C VAL A 24 13.15 -4.19 -10.94
N LEU A 25 12.05 -3.45 -10.93
CA LEU A 25 11.64 -2.54 -9.86
C LEU A 25 10.26 -2.95 -9.37
N ALA A 26 10.14 -3.31 -8.11
CA ALA A 26 8.85 -3.58 -7.47
C ALA A 26 8.53 -2.50 -6.44
N VAL A 27 7.39 -1.83 -6.62
CA VAL A 27 6.81 -0.89 -5.66
C VAL A 27 5.76 -1.63 -4.86
N MET A 28 5.99 -1.82 -3.57
CA MET A 28 5.17 -2.65 -2.70
C MET A 28 4.64 -1.87 -1.51
N ARG A 29 3.47 -2.26 -1.02
CA ARG A 29 2.89 -1.66 0.19
C ARG A 29 3.77 -1.94 1.40
N ASN A 30 3.89 -0.93 2.25
CA ASN A 30 4.56 -1.02 3.55
C ASN A 30 3.68 -0.46 4.67
N ASP A 31 2.37 -0.45 4.46
CA ASP A 31 1.40 -0.04 5.47
C ASP A 31 1.15 -1.18 6.45
N GLY A 32 1.29 -0.91 7.74
CA GLY A 32 1.05 -1.90 8.80
C GLY A 32 -0.43 -2.14 9.13
N CYS A 33 -1.35 -1.32 8.61
CA CYS A 33 -2.78 -1.40 8.94
C CYS A 33 -3.66 -1.06 7.74
N HIS A 34 -4.93 -1.40 7.86
CA HIS A 34 -5.93 -0.98 6.86
C HIS A 34 -6.28 0.50 7.05
N ARG A 35 -6.11 1.29 6.00
CA ARG A 35 -6.20 2.76 6.05
C ARG A 35 -7.58 3.31 6.41
N PHE A 36 -8.64 2.62 6.02
CA PHE A 36 -10.00 3.13 6.03
C PHE A 36 -10.95 2.37 6.96
N SER A 37 -10.44 1.41 7.71
CA SER A 37 -11.24 0.73 8.72
C SER A 37 -11.31 1.57 9.99
N ALA A 38 -12.50 1.65 10.59
CA ALA A 38 -12.72 2.25 11.89
C ALA A 38 -12.17 1.34 12.99
N ALA A 39 -12.25 0.02 12.82
CA ALA A 39 -11.66 -0.95 13.73
C ALA A 39 -10.14 -0.88 13.67
N GLN A 40 -9.52 -0.71 14.83
CA GLN A 40 -8.09 -0.92 14.96
C GLN A 40 -7.81 -2.41 14.86
N GLY A 41 -6.90 -2.81 14.01
CA GLY A 41 -6.47 -4.21 14.01
C GLY A 41 -5.89 -4.70 12.72
N ALA A 42 -5.29 -5.83 12.84
CA ALA A 42 -4.67 -6.74 11.89
C ALA A 42 -3.82 -6.09 10.79
N VAL A 43 -2.56 -6.09 11.05
CA VAL A 43 -1.48 -5.95 10.07
C VAL A 43 -1.71 -6.99 8.97
N ARG A 44 -1.88 -6.56 7.73
CA ARG A 44 -1.77 -7.46 6.60
C ARG A 44 -0.30 -7.81 6.43
N HIS A 45 0.08 -9.03 6.77
CA HIS A 45 1.40 -9.56 6.48
C HIS A 45 1.53 -9.73 4.96
N GLY A 46 2.35 -8.89 4.34
CA GLY A 46 2.58 -8.94 2.89
C GLY A 46 3.27 -7.67 2.42
N GLY A 47 3.49 -7.56 1.12
CA GLY A 47 4.12 -6.40 0.53
C GLY A 47 5.62 -6.32 0.78
N TYR A 48 6.13 -5.10 1.01
CA TYR A 48 7.56 -4.82 1.05
C TYR A 48 8.37 -5.66 2.07
N PRO A 49 7.98 -5.78 3.35
CA PRO A 49 8.77 -6.57 4.30
C PRO A 49 8.90 -8.04 3.89
N ARG A 50 7.81 -8.63 3.40
CA ARG A 50 7.84 -10.00 2.89
C ARG A 50 8.66 -10.11 1.62
N GLY A 51 8.55 -9.13 0.72
CA GLY A 51 9.34 -9.07 -0.50
C GLY A 51 10.84 -9.05 -0.24
N ALA A 52 11.29 -8.18 0.67
CA ALA A 52 12.68 -8.09 1.08
C ALA A 52 13.19 -9.39 1.73
N ALA A 53 12.38 -9.98 2.62
CA ALA A 53 12.72 -11.24 3.27
C ALA A 53 12.86 -12.39 2.26
N GLU A 54 11.97 -12.47 1.28
CA GLU A 54 12.01 -13.51 0.24
C GLU A 54 13.23 -13.37 -0.67
N LEU A 55 13.57 -12.15 -1.11
CA LEU A 55 14.78 -11.90 -1.89
C LEU A 55 16.03 -12.30 -1.11
N THR A 56 16.09 -11.96 0.18
CA THR A 56 17.19 -12.37 1.07
C THR A 56 17.27 -13.88 1.20
N ALA A 57 16.14 -14.56 1.43
CA ALA A 57 16.11 -16.02 1.59
C ALA A 57 16.56 -16.76 0.33
N ARG A 58 16.31 -16.19 -0.84
CA ARG A 58 16.78 -16.74 -2.13
C ARG A 58 18.20 -16.33 -2.50
N GLY A 59 18.86 -15.51 -1.70
CA GLY A 59 20.20 -15.01 -1.99
C GLY A 59 20.26 -14.07 -3.20
N ILE A 60 19.16 -13.43 -3.55
CA ILE A 60 19.08 -12.46 -4.64
C ILE A 60 19.54 -11.11 -4.11
N PRO A 61 20.64 -10.52 -4.62
CA PRO A 61 21.05 -9.17 -4.25
C PRO A 61 20.02 -8.15 -4.71
N PHE A 62 19.69 -7.20 -3.83
CA PHE A 62 18.73 -6.15 -4.14
C PHE A 62 19.05 -4.83 -3.44
N HIS A 63 18.55 -3.75 -4.00
CA HIS A 63 18.49 -2.45 -3.35
C HIS A 63 17.08 -2.20 -2.82
N ALA A 64 17.00 -1.68 -1.61
CA ALA A 64 15.74 -1.40 -0.93
C ALA A 64 15.68 0.08 -0.53
N VAL A 65 14.53 0.71 -0.78
CA VAL A 65 14.25 2.09 -0.37
C VAL A 65 12.84 2.18 0.16
N GLU A 66 12.67 2.77 1.34
CA GLU A 66 11.35 3.09 1.89
C GLU A 66 10.99 4.55 1.63
N ARG A 67 9.72 4.81 1.36
CA ARG A 67 9.18 6.15 1.15
C ARG A 67 7.84 6.30 1.84
N GLU A 68 7.56 7.53 2.25
CA GLU A 68 6.27 7.95 2.78
C GLU A 68 5.80 9.16 1.98
N LEU A 69 4.58 9.12 1.47
CA LEU A 69 3.97 10.21 0.73
C LEU A 69 2.62 10.59 1.33
N PRO A 70 2.28 11.88 1.37
CA PRO A 70 0.94 12.31 1.71
C PRO A 70 -0.01 11.91 0.59
N MET A 71 -0.98 11.05 0.91
CA MET A 71 -2.00 10.56 -0.02
C MET A 71 -3.38 10.64 0.64
N GLY A 72 -3.73 11.83 1.07
CA GLY A 72 -5.01 12.09 1.67
C GLY A 72 -6.14 12.17 0.65
N GLN A 73 -7.36 12.29 1.14
CA GLN A 73 -8.57 12.32 0.33
C GLN A 73 -9.39 13.57 0.66
N PRO A 74 -9.67 14.46 -0.30
CA PRO A 74 -10.59 15.58 -0.12
C PRO A 74 -12.04 15.13 -0.26
N PHE A 75 -12.94 15.78 0.47
CA PHE A 75 -14.38 15.55 0.41
C PHE A 75 -15.15 16.87 0.35
N ARG A 76 -16.27 16.85 -0.38
CA ARG A 76 -17.19 17.99 -0.45
C ARG A 76 -18.11 18.04 0.75
N THR A 77 -18.53 16.89 1.25
CA THR A 77 -19.46 16.77 2.37
C THR A 77 -19.03 15.69 3.35
N ILE A 78 -19.58 15.73 4.55
CA ILE A 78 -19.35 14.66 5.53
C ILE A 78 -19.99 13.33 5.09
N ASP A 79 -21.07 13.40 4.30
CA ASP A 79 -21.72 12.23 3.75
C ASP A 79 -20.87 11.54 2.67
N ASP A 80 -20.15 12.31 1.86
CA ASP A 80 -19.17 11.76 0.92
C ASP A 80 -18.05 11.01 1.67
N ALA A 81 -17.56 11.59 2.74
CA ALA A 81 -16.56 10.93 3.58
C ALA A 81 -17.13 9.66 4.21
N ARG A 82 -18.37 9.68 4.72
CA ARG A 82 -19.02 8.49 5.30
C ARG A 82 -19.13 7.37 4.28
N ARG A 83 -19.61 7.68 3.07
CA ARG A 83 -19.71 6.70 1.96
C ARG A 83 -18.34 6.14 1.58
N PHE A 84 -17.33 6.98 1.55
CA PHE A 84 -15.95 6.56 1.27
C PHE A 84 -15.45 5.54 2.30
N PHE A 85 -15.58 5.83 3.60
CA PHE A 85 -15.17 4.89 4.65
C PHE A 85 -15.98 3.59 4.60
N GLN A 86 -17.28 3.66 4.34
CA GLN A 86 -18.12 2.47 4.20
C GLN A 86 -17.72 1.59 3.01
N LEU A 87 -17.34 2.21 1.90
CA LEU A 87 -16.96 1.49 0.67
C LEU A 87 -15.56 0.86 0.77
N TYR A 88 -14.61 1.59 1.37
CA TYR A 88 -13.19 1.19 1.36
C TYR A 88 -12.71 0.55 2.66
N ARG A 89 -13.56 0.39 3.66
CA ARG A 89 -13.23 -0.37 4.87
C ARG A 89 -13.02 -1.86 4.55
N ARG A 90 -12.42 -2.56 5.49
CA ARG A 90 -12.29 -4.03 5.36
C ARG A 90 -13.68 -4.68 5.30
N PRO A 91 -13.85 -5.77 4.54
CA PRO A 91 -15.14 -6.47 4.44
C PRO A 91 -15.65 -7.00 5.79
N ASP A 92 -14.76 -7.34 6.71
CA ASP A 92 -15.05 -7.83 8.05
C ASP A 92 -15.22 -6.72 9.10
N ASP A 93 -15.00 -5.47 8.73
CA ASP A 93 -15.18 -4.31 9.61
C ASP A 93 -16.63 -3.83 9.58
N THR A 94 -17.38 -4.19 10.60
CA THR A 94 -18.77 -3.77 10.80
C THR A 94 -18.91 -2.56 11.72
N THR A 95 -17.81 -1.95 12.15
CA THR A 95 -17.80 -0.80 13.04
C THR A 95 -18.57 0.37 12.40
N PRO A 96 -19.54 0.99 13.10
CA PRO A 96 -20.28 2.11 12.55
C PRO A 96 -19.37 3.30 12.22
N VAL A 97 -19.55 3.89 11.05
CA VAL A 97 -18.90 5.15 10.66
C VAL A 97 -19.76 6.30 11.20
N THR A 98 -19.50 6.69 12.45
CA THR A 98 -20.23 7.77 13.14
C THR A 98 -19.71 9.14 12.76
N ASP A 99 -20.49 10.19 13.04
CA ASP A 99 -20.06 11.57 12.84
C ASP A 99 -18.86 11.93 13.70
N ASP A 100 -18.79 11.41 14.93
CA ASP A 100 -17.66 11.65 15.83
C ASP A 100 -16.39 11.01 15.30
N PHE A 101 -16.47 9.78 14.77
CA PHE A 101 -15.36 9.15 14.08
C PHE A 101 -14.87 10.01 12.91
N LEU A 102 -15.78 10.51 12.07
CA LEU A 102 -15.43 11.34 10.93
C LEU A 102 -14.79 12.67 11.36
N ARG A 103 -15.37 13.35 12.36
CA ARG A 103 -14.81 14.61 12.90
C ARG A 103 -13.41 14.46 13.47
N GLN A 104 -13.09 13.31 14.06
CA GLN A 104 -11.74 13.01 14.56
C GLN A 104 -10.72 12.73 13.44
N ARG A 105 -11.18 12.26 12.29
CA ARG A 105 -10.34 11.86 11.17
C ARG A 105 -10.18 12.93 10.09
N LEU A 106 -11.14 13.83 9.99
CA LEU A 106 -11.17 14.85 8.96
C LEU A 106 -10.65 16.19 9.49
N THR A 107 -9.97 16.92 8.62
CA THR A 107 -9.53 18.29 8.87
C THR A 107 -10.20 19.25 7.91
N ALA A 108 -10.42 20.49 8.35
CA ALA A 108 -10.90 21.57 7.48
C ALA A 108 -9.77 22.05 6.56
N THR A 109 -10.09 22.26 5.28
CA THR A 109 -9.13 22.74 4.29
C THR A 109 -9.15 24.25 4.10
N GLY A 110 -10.24 24.92 4.50
CA GLY A 110 -10.52 26.32 4.15
C GLY A 110 -10.96 26.55 2.69
N ARG A 111 -11.12 25.47 1.90
CA ARG A 111 -11.58 25.54 0.50
C ARG A 111 -13.09 25.37 0.42
N GLU A 112 -13.74 26.12 -0.47
CA GLU A 112 -15.19 26.02 -0.69
C GLU A 112 -15.58 24.74 -1.44
N ASP A 113 -14.76 24.33 -2.42
CA ASP A 113 -15.03 23.16 -3.27
C ASP A 113 -14.83 21.81 -2.54
N PHE A 114 -13.85 21.73 -1.62
CA PHE A 114 -13.52 20.57 -0.82
C PHE A 114 -13.19 20.98 0.61
N PRO A 115 -14.21 21.31 1.42
CA PRO A 115 -13.99 21.83 2.77
C PRO A 115 -13.40 20.82 3.75
N LEU A 116 -13.45 19.53 3.45
CA LEU A 116 -12.99 18.45 4.32
C LEU A 116 -11.87 17.67 3.67
N TYR A 117 -10.91 17.24 4.48
CA TYR A 117 -9.77 16.46 4.04
C TYR A 117 -9.44 15.36 5.05
N LEU A 118 -9.24 14.14 4.56
CA LEU A 118 -8.67 13.03 5.32
C LEU A 118 -7.15 13.07 5.17
N PRO A 119 -6.40 13.57 6.16
CA PRO A 119 -4.95 13.52 6.11
C PRO A 119 -4.50 12.07 6.27
N GLN A 120 -3.69 11.62 5.33
CA GLN A 120 -3.16 10.29 5.36
C GLN A 120 -1.83 10.20 4.64
N ASN A 121 -0.86 9.61 5.31
CA ASN A 121 0.41 9.24 4.71
C ASN A 121 0.36 7.77 4.30
N ARG A 122 0.95 7.47 3.18
CA ARG A 122 1.12 6.12 2.70
C ARG A 122 2.59 5.75 2.66
N ARG A 123 2.90 4.63 3.30
CA ARG A 123 4.24 4.05 3.28
C ARG A 123 4.31 2.96 2.23
N PHE A 124 5.41 2.93 1.50
CA PHE A 124 5.73 1.90 0.53
C PHE A 124 7.22 1.68 0.45
N GLY A 125 7.59 0.51 -0.02
CA GLY A 125 8.97 0.15 -0.27
C GLY A 125 9.19 -0.13 -1.75
N LEU A 126 10.38 0.20 -2.21
CA LEU A 126 10.87 -0.11 -3.55
C LEU A 126 11.96 -1.16 -3.40
N LEU A 127 11.83 -2.24 -4.15
CA LEU A 127 12.84 -3.30 -4.27
C LEU A 127 13.35 -3.30 -5.71
N ARG A 128 14.65 -3.25 -5.89
CA ARG A 128 15.30 -3.28 -7.20
C ARG A 128 16.33 -4.40 -7.24
N TRP A 129 16.26 -5.26 -8.24
CA TRP A 129 17.22 -6.33 -8.50
C TRP A 129 17.44 -6.56 -9.99
N GLU A 130 18.46 -7.34 -10.33
CA GLU A 130 18.72 -7.75 -11.71
C GLU A 130 18.22 -9.18 -11.94
N THR A 131 17.59 -9.43 -13.09
CA THR A 131 17.02 -10.75 -13.40
C THR A 131 18.08 -11.84 -13.58
N CYS A 132 19.31 -11.48 -13.96
CA CYS A 132 20.41 -12.43 -14.06
C CYS A 132 20.85 -13.02 -12.71
N GLU A 133 20.46 -12.39 -11.61
CA GLU A 133 20.76 -12.85 -10.26
C GLU A 133 19.67 -13.74 -9.66
N ILE A 134 18.55 -13.91 -10.35
CA ILE A 134 17.53 -14.89 -9.93
C ILE A 134 18.06 -16.29 -10.19
N PRO A 135 18.19 -17.13 -9.13
CA PRO A 135 18.64 -18.51 -9.32
C PRO A 135 17.72 -19.25 -10.30
N ASN A 136 18.33 -19.94 -11.26
CA ASN A 136 17.57 -20.77 -12.19
C ASN A 136 16.74 -21.78 -11.39
N GLN A 137 15.44 -21.69 -11.47
CA GLN A 137 14.55 -22.75 -11.03
C GLN A 137 14.70 -23.92 -12.04
N ARG A 138 15.56 -24.85 -11.70
CA ARG A 138 15.62 -26.14 -12.40
C ARG A 138 14.58 -27.10 -11.85
#